data_09932ebb3190b1c09505eb0867f6dbbd
#
_entry.id   09932ebb3190b1c09505eb0867f6dbbd
#
_cell.length_a   1.000
_cell.length_b   1.000
_cell.length_c   1.000
_cell.angle_alpha   90.00
_cell.angle_beta   90.00
_cell.angle_gamma   90.00
#
_symmetry.space_group_name_H-M   'P 1'
#
loop_
_entity.id
_entity.type
_entity.pdbx_description
1 polymer ?
#
loop_
_entity_poly.entity_id
_entity_poly.type
_entity_poly.pdbx_seq_one_letter_code
_entity_poly.pdbx_strand_id
1 'polypeptide(L)'
;MSDWRPTGDAKTLRARAGLLATIREFFSERGVLEVDTPLLSQFGVTDPNIELFKVALPNEQRFLQSSPEYAMKRLLASGIGDIYQLGKAFRRGESGARHNPEFTLLEWYRTDTSHYELIREVAELVANVLPVSSWQVWSYAALFAEILNLDVFTASTETLSRKVEEEGISIDGPLSRLDYLDLLMTHSVEPRIASWGLVFVIDFLPEQAALARLIPRQENTVAARFEAYYGGLELANGYWEEAQADVLSARFADDNVKRGLRGQEVISADTRLLHALEAGFPNCSGVALGFDRLLILTLGQSSIAEVMPFGWDRA
;
A
#
# COMPACT_ATOMS: atom_id res chain seq x y z
N MET A 1 -7.40 -8.22 -36.75
CA MET A 1 -8.21 -9.23 -36.00
C MET A 1 -7.98 -8.92 -34.53
N SER A 2 -9.04 -8.69 -33.75
CA SER A 2 -8.91 -8.47 -32.31
C SER A 2 -8.34 -9.75 -31.67
N ASP A 3 -7.27 -9.61 -30.88
CA ASP A 3 -6.70 -10.74 -30.16
C ASP A 3 -7.56 -11.04 -28.93
N TRP A 4 -8.40 -12.06 -29.04
CA TRP A 4 -9.31 -12.54 -27.98
C TRP A 4 -8.59 -13.40 -26.92
N ARG A 5 -7.34 -13.72 -27.15
CA ARG A 5 -6.59 -14.63 -26.28
C ARG A 5 -6.23 -13.96 -24.95
N PRO A 6 -6.21 -14.74 -23.83
CA PRO A 6 -5.68 -14.24 -22.57
C PRO A 6 -4.22 -13.82 -22.70
N THR A 7 -3.80 -12.91 -21.81
CA THR A 7 -2.39 -12.50 -21.68
C THR A 7 -1.59 -13.59 -20.99
N GLY A 8 -2.11 -14.11 -19.86
CA GLY A 8 -1.48 -15.19 -19.12
C GLY A 8 -1.75 -16.56 -19.75
N ASP A 9 -0.76 -17.43 -19.76
CA ASP A 9 -0.89 -18.80 -20.23
C ASP A 9 -1.52 -19.74 -19.17
N ALA A 10 -1.80 -20.99 -19.53
CA ALA A 10 -2.41 -21.96 -18.63
C ALA A 10 -1.53 -22.28 -17.38
N LYS A 11 -0.20 -22.17 -17.47
CA LYS A 11 0.72 -22.36 -16.36
C LYS A 11 0.57 -21.22 -15.37
N THR A 12 0.57 -20.00 -15.85
CA THR A 12 0.36 -18.77 -15.06
C THR A 12 -1.00 -18.80 -14.34
N LEU A 13 -2.07 -19.18 -15.04
CA LEU A 13 -3.41 -19.25 -14.43
C LEU A 13 -3.51 -20.31 -13.34
N ARG A 14 -2.85 -21.47 -13.51
CA ARG A 14 -2.77 -22.48 -12.45
C ARG A 14 -1.94 -22.03 -11.26
N ALA A 15 -0.81 -21.34 -11.48
CA ALA A 15 -0.01 -20.77 -10.40
C ALA A 15 -0.79 -19.70 -9.63
N ARG A 16 -1.53 -18.85 -10.34
CA ARG A 16 -2.43 -17.87 -9.73
C ARG A 16 -3.48 -18.53 -8.84
N ALA A 17 -4.15 -19.57 -9.33
CA ALA A 17 -5.13 -20.33 -8.57
C ALA A 17 -4.51 -21.02 -7.35
N GLY A 18 -3.30 -21.58 -7.49
CA GLY A 18 -2.53 -22.14 -6.38
C GLY A 18 -2.22 -21.11 -5.29
N LEU A 19 -1.71 -19.95 -5.68
CA LEU A 19 -1.39 -18.87 -4.72
C LEU A 19 -2.65 -18.37 -3.98
N LEU A 20 -3.79 -18.22 -4.67
CA LEU A 20 -5.07 -17.90 -4.03
C LEU A 20 -5.45 -18.93 -2.96
N ALA A 21 -5.27 -20.23 -3.24
CA ALA A 21 -5.54 -21.31 -2.30
C ALA A 21 -4.58 -21.28 -1.10
N THR A 22 -3.28 -21.13 -1.34
CA THR A 22 -2.24 -21.01 -0.29
C THR A 22 -2.52 -19.85 0.67
N ILE A 23 -2.91 -18.69 0.16
CA ILE A 23 -3.26 -17.52 1.00
C ILE A 23 -4.49 -17.82 1.87
N ARG A 24 -5.53 -18.43 1.31
CA ARG A 24 -6.74 -18.79 2.07
C ARG A 24 -6.44 -19.82 3.15
N GLU A 25 -5.62 -20.83 2.86
CA GLU A 25 -5.15 -21.80 3.84
C GLU A 25 -4.37 -21.15 4.97
N PHE A 26 -3.42 -20.26 4.65
CA PHE A 26 -2.64 -19.49 5.63
C PHE A 26 -3.51 -18.76 6.66
N PHE A 27 -4.55 -18.05 6.21
CA PHE A 27 -5.45 -17.32 7.09
C PHE A 27 -6.45 -18.24 7.81
N SER A 28 -6.93 -19.29 7.16
CA SER A 28 -7.81 -20.29 7.78
C SER A 28 -7.15 -20.98 8.97
N GLU A 29 -5.88 -21.38 8.83
CA GLU A 29 -5.09 -22.00 9.91
C GLU A 29 -4.89 -21.04 11.12
N ARG A 30 -4.95 -19.74 10.89
CA ARG A 30 -4.80 -18.69 11.91
C ARG A 30 -6.11 -18.17 12.46
N GLY A 31 -7.25 -18.73 12.01
CA GLY A 31 -8.58 -18.33 12.44
C GLY A 31 -8.97 -16.92 12.03
N VAL A 32 -8.36 -16.36 10.98
CA VAL A 32 -8.70 -15.05 10.43
C VAL A 32 -9.87 -15.19 9.46
N LEU A 33 -10.91 -14.39 9.64
CA LEU A 33 -12.15 -14.47 8.86
C LEU A 33 -11.98 -13.82 7.46
N GLU A 34 -12.27 -14.57 6.39
CA GLU A 34 -12.41 -13.96 5.05
C GLU A 34 -13.69 -13.12 5.00
N VAL A 35 -13.55 -11.87 4.58
CA VAL A 35 -14.68 -10.94 4.40
C VAL A 35 -14.74 -10.47 2.96
N ASP A 36 -15.93 -9.98 2.56
CA ASP A 36 -16.17 -9.40 1.25
C ASP A 36 -16.82 -8.03 1.43
N THR A 37 -16.16 -6.99 0.90
CA THR A 37 -16.63 -5.60 0.98
C THR A 37 -17.08 -5.09 -0.39
N PRO A 38 -17.98 -4.09 -0.45
CA PRO A 38 -18.45 -3.55 -1.71
C PRO A 38 -17.33 -3.02 -2.60
N LEU A 39 -17.27 -3.46 -3.85
CA LEU A 39 -16.36 -2.88 -4.85
C LEU A 39 -16.78 -1.49 -5.28
N LEU A 40 -18.06 -1.16 -5.16
CA LEU A 40 -18.63 0.14 -5.53
C LEU A 40 -19.03 0.90 -4.27
N SER A 41 -18.17 1.83 -3.86
CA SER A 41 -18.34 2.62 -2.63
C SER A 41 -19.03 3.95 -2.87
N GLN A 42 -19.70 4.47 -1.85
CA GLN A 42 -20.25 5.82 -1.85
C GLN A 42 -19.15 6.89 -1.70
N PHE A 43 -18.10 6.57 -0.97
CA PHE A 43 -16.97 7.47 -0.71
C PHE A 43 -15.72 6.94 -1.39
N GLY A 44 -14.86 7.84 -1.84
CA GLY A 44 -13.52 7.54 -2.31
C GLY A 44 -12.48 7.89 -1.26
N VAL A 45 -11.23 7.49 -1.48
CA VAL A 45 -10.10 7.93 -0.65
C VAL A 45 -9.70 9.36 -1.00
N THR A 46 -9.26 10.11 0.00
CA THR A 46 -8.86 11.52 -0.18
C THR A 46 -7.41 11.67 -0.64
N ASP A 47 -6.59 10.61 -0.52
CA ASP A 47 -5.16 10.63 -0.88
C ASP A 47 -4.95 11.25 -2.28
N PRO A 48 -4.18 12.34 -2.39
CA PRO A 48 -3.93 13.03 -3.66
C PRO A 48 -3.10 12.23 -4.66
N ASN A 49 -2.43 11.16 -4.22
CA ASN A 49 -1.63 10.29 -5.06
C ASN A 49 -2.46 9.14 -5.68
N ILE A 50 -3.71 8.95 -5.23
CA ILE A 50 -4.60 7.90 -5.75
C ILE A 50 -5.68 8.54 -6.63
N GLU A 51 -5.66 8.19 -7.91
CA GLU A 51 -6.76 8.51 -8.81
C GLU A 51 -7.85 7.45 -8.78
N LEU A 52 -9.12 7.89 -8.70
CA LEU A 52 -10.27 7.03 -8.54
C LEU A 52 -11.03 6.82 -9.84
N PHE A 53 -11.52 5.59 -10.06
CA PHE A 53 -12.56 5.35 -11.04
C PHE A 53 -13.91 5.79 -10.46
N LYS A 54 -14.59 6.69 -11.17
CA LYS A 54 -15.89 7.22 -10.81
C LYS A 54 -16.96 6.56 -11.66
N VAL A 55 -18.06 6.16 -11.02
CA VAL A 55 -19.23 5.58 -11.66
C VAL A 55 -20.40 6.53 -11.47
N ALA A 56 -20.82 7.16 -12.55
CA ALA A 56 -22.00 8.03 -12.55
C ALA A 56 -23.27 7.19 -12.60
N LEU A 57 -24.15 7.38 -11.63
CA LEU A 57 -25.48 6.82 -11.58
C LEU A 57 -26.52 7.95 -11.74
N PRO A 58 -27.79 7.66 -12.05
CA PRO A 58 -28.77 8.71 -12.35
C PRO A 58 -28.93 9.80 -11.28
N ASN A 59 -28.74 9.44 -10.00
CA ASN A 59 -28.96 10.36 -8.88
C ASN A 59 -27.76 10.44 -7.91
N GLU A 60 -26.66 9.72 -8.17
CA GLU A 60 -25.49 9.70 -7.31
C GLU A 60 -24.22 9.34 -8.07
N GLN A 61 -23.07 9.66 -7.48
CA GLN A 61 -21.76 9.18 -7.94
C GLN A 61 -21.25 8.13 -6.96
N ARG A 62 -20.64 7.09 -7.51
CA ARG A 62 -19.93 6.05 -6.75
C ARG A 62 -18.48 5.98 -7.20
N PHE A 63 -17.67 5.26 -6.43
CA PHE A 63 -16.25 5.05 -6.70
C PHE A 63 -15.96 3.55 -6.66
N LEU A 64 -15.19 3.05 -7.63
CA LEU A 64 -14.58 1.74 -7.48
C LEU A 64 -13.52 1.83 -6.38
N GLN A 65 -13.50 0.87 -5.45
CA GLN A 65 -12.57 0.89 -4.32
C GLN A 65 -11.13 0.79 -4.77
N SER A 66 -10.25 1.65 -4.23
CA SER A 66 -8.79 1.57 -4.42
C SER A 66 -8.11 0.63 -3.41
N SER A 67 -8.83 0.28 -2.34
CA SER A 67 -8.55 -0.69 -1.27
C SER A 67 -9.86 -0.93 -0.51
N PRO A 68 -10.05 -2.09 0.12
CA PRO A 68 -11.19 -2.36 1.00
C PRO A 68 -11.09 -1.68 2.38
N GLU A 69 -10.01 -0.97 2.68
CA GLU A 69 -9.62 -0.44 3.99
C GLU A 69 -10.77 0.22 4.77
N TYR A 70 -11.46 1.19 4.17
CA TYR A 70 -12.50 1.95 4.86
C TYR A 70 -13.68 1.07 5.29
N ALA A 71 -14.05 0.12 4.44
CA ALA A 71 -15.12 -0.83 4.74
C ALA A 71 -14.68 -1.87 5.77
N MET A 72 -13.45 -2.39 5.67
CA MET A 72 -12.89 -3.35 6.63
C MET A 72 -12.72 -2.72 8.00
N LYS A 73 -12.26 -1.47 8.11
CA LYS A 73 -12.19 -0.73 9.39
C LYS A 73 -13.56 -0.57 10.05
N ARG A 74 -14.62 -0.40 9.27
CA ARG A 74 -15.99 -0.38 9.80
C ARG A 74 -16.45 -1.75 10.32
N LEU A 75 -16.01 -2.84 9.70
CA LEU A 75 -16.23 -4.19 10.22
C LEU A 75 -15.49 -4.40 11.55
N LEU A 76 -14.22 -3.96 11.66
CA LEU A 76 -13.46 -4.01 12.91
C LEU A 76 -14.15 -3.23 14.04
N ALA A 77 -14.63 -2.03 13.75
CA ALA A 77 -15.38 -1.20 14.71
C ALA A 77 -16.70 -1.88 15.17
N SER A 78 -17.26 -2.80 14.39
CA SER A 78 -18.43 -3.59 14.78
C SER A 78 -18.10 -4.81 15.65
N GLY A 79 -16.81 -5.04 15.97
CA GLY A 79 -16.37 -6.12 16.86
C GLY A 79 -16.20 -7.49 16.21
N ILE A 80 -16.03 -7.56 14.89
CA ILE A 80 -15.90 -8.84 14.15
C ILE A 80 -14.58 -9.56 14.49
N GLY A 81 -13.55 -8.85 14.96
CA GLY A 81 -12.22 -9.43 15.22
C GLY A 81 -11.32 -9.43 13.98
N ASP A 82 -10.42 -10.40 13.91
CA ASP A 82 -9.40 -10.50 12.86
C ASP A 82 -10.01 -10.89 11.52
N ILE A 83 -9.74 -10.10 10.49
CA ILE A 83 -10.34 -10.24 9.15
C ILE A 83 -9.31 -10.10 8.04
N TYR A 84 -9.55 -10.77 6.92
CA TYR A 84 -8.84 -10.49 5.66
C TYR A 84 -9.80 -10.43 4.48
N GLN A 85 -9.39 -9.73 3.44
CA GLN A 85 -10.04 -9.74 2.14
C GLN A 85 -9.03 -9.99 1.03
N LEU A 86 -9.35 -10.88 0.12
CA LEU A 86 -8.58 -11.14 -1.09
C LEU A 86 -9.47 -10.83 -2.29
N GLY A 87 -9.34 -9.64 -2.87
CA GLY A 87 -10.28 -9.14 -3.86
C GLY A 87 -9.68 -8.13 -4.84
N LYS A 88 -10.55 -7.58 -5.67
CA LYS A 88 -10.17 -6.57 -6.67
C LYS A 88 -10.11 -5.18 -6.06
N ALA A 89 -9.09 -4.43 -6.51
CA ALA A 89 -8.93 -3.02 -6.26
C ALA A 89 -8.67 -2.27 -7.58
N PHE A 90 -8.96 -0.97 -7.60
CA PHE A 90 -8.97 -0.18 -8.83
C PHE A 90 -8.30 1.17 -8.57
N ARG A 91 -7.26 1.49 -9.35
CA ARG A 91 -6.57 2.79 -9.30
C ARG A 91 -6.41 3.32 -10.71
N ARG A 92 -7.09 4.41 -11.00
CA ARG A 92 -7.07 5.03 -12.32
C ARG A 92 -5.68 5.58 -12.60
N GLY A 93 -5.22 5.44 -13.85
CA GLY A 93 -3.91 5.97 -14.27
C GLY A 93 -2.72 5.09 -13.90
N GLU A 94 -2.84 4.16 -12.96
CA GLU A 94 -1.76 3.23 -12.62
C GLU A 94 -1.64 2.13 -13.71
N SER A 95 -0.84 2.39 -14.73
CA SER A 95 -0.57 1.43 -15.82
C SER A 95 0.93 1.39 -16.14
N GLY A 96 1.50 0.18 -16.17
CA GLY A 96 2.93 -0.02 -16.45
C GLY A 96 3.37 -1.45 -16.14
N ALA A 97 4.68 -1.68 -16.13
CA ALA A 97 5.23 -3.01 -15.90
C ALA A 97 4.83 -3.60 -14.53
N ARG A 98 4.68 -2.76 -13.51
CA ARG A 98 4.39 -3.16 -12.12
C ARG A 98 2.98 -2.79 -11.65
N HIS A 99 2.17 -2.16 -12.50
CA HIS A 99 0.85 -1.64 -12.18
C HIS A 99 -0.16 -1.97 -13.27
N ASN A 100 -1.39 -2.24 -12.88
CA ASN A 100 -2.56 -2.37 -13.74
C ASN A 100 -3.74 -1.66 -13.09
N PRO A 101 -4.58 -0.92 -13.81
CA PRO A 101 -5.67 -0.14 -13.23
C PRO A 101 -6.67 -0.96 -12.42
N GLU A 102 -6.84 -2.24 -12.75
CA GLU A 102 -7.52 -3.25 -11.95
C GLU A 102 -6.50 -4.30 -11.52
N PHE A 103 -6.38 -4.57 -10.23
CA PHE A 103 -5.44 -5.54 -9.69
C PHE A 103 -6.06 -6.34 -8.54
N THR A 104 -5.35 -7.34 -8.04
CA THR A 104 -5.78 -8.13 -6.89
C THR A 104 -4.98 -7.70 -5.66
N LEU A 105 -5.69 -7.36 -4.60
CA LEU A 105 -5.14 -6.95 -3.32
C LEU A 105 -5.52 -7.98 -2.25
N LEU A 106 -4.55 -8.36 -1.46
CA LEU A 106 -4.75 -9.03 -0.19
C LEU A 106 -4.61 -7.99 0.92
N GLU A 107 -5.64 -7.82 1.73
CA GLU A 107 -5.60 -6.88 2.86
C GLU A 107 -6.14 -7.55 4.10
N TRP A 108 -5.45 -7.38 5.26
CA TRP A 108 -5.88 -7.98 6.52
C TRP A 108 -5.56 -7.13 7.71
N TYR A 109 -6.29 -7.38 8.78
CA TYR A 109 -6.21 -6.67 10.05
C TYR A 109 -6.17 -7.65 11.20
N ARG A 110 -5.32 -7.34 12.18
CA ARG A 110 -5.17 -8.10 13.42
C ARG A 110 -5.44 -7.19 14.61
N THR A 111 -6.44 -7.56 15.41
CA THR A 111 -6.80 -6.85 16.63
C THR A 111 -5.77 -7.14 17.72
N ASP A 112 -5.56 -6.16 18.61
CA ASP A 112 -4.60 -6.22 19.72
C ASP A 112 -3.17 -6.62 19.34
N THR A 113 -2.81 -6.39 18.08
CA THR A 113 -1.53 -6.75 17.48
C THR A 113 -0.76 -5.50 17.07
N SER A 114 0.51 -5.45 17.41
CA SER A 114 1.40 -4.37 16.96
C SER A 114 1.83 -4.57 15.50
N HIS A 115 2.23 -3.47 14.84
CA HIS A 115 2.78 -3.55 13.49
C HIS A 115 4.07 -4.41 13.40
N TYR A 116 4.83 -4.57 14.50
CA TYR A 116 5.98 -5.48 14.54
C TYR A 116 5.60 -6.95 14.48
N GLU A 117 4.50 -7.32 15.14
CA GLU A 117 3.95 -8.68 15.05
C GLU A 117 3.37 -8.93 13.67
N LEU A 118 2.70 -7.93 13.10
CA LEU A 118 2.17 -8.01 11.74
C LEU A 118 3.29 -8.15 10.68
N ILE A 119 4.45 -7.49 10.86
CA ILE A 119 5.65 -7.67 10.03
C ILE A 119 6.08 -9.15 10.01
N ARG A 120 6.05 -9.85 11.15
CA ARG A 120 6.40 -11.27 11.20
C ARG A 120 5.41 -12.12 10.41
N GLU A 121 4.11 -11.82 10.52
CA GLU A 121 3.06 -12.52 9.77
C GLU A 121 3.21 -12.30 8.26
N VAL A 122 3.53 -11.08 7.82
CA VAL A 122 3.87 -10.79 6.42
C VAL A 122 5.09 -11.59 5.98
N ALA A 123 6.15 -11.64 6.79
CA ALA A 123 7.36 -12.40 6.47
C ALA A 123 7.08 -13.90 6.35
N GLU A 124 6.26 -14.47 7.23
CA GLU A 124 5.83 -15.88 7.19
C GLU A 124 5.03 -16.15 5.90
N LEU A 125 4.06 -15.30 5.57
CA LEU A 125 3.27 -15.45 4.35
C LEU A 125 4.15 -15.39 3.09
N VAL A 126 5.08 -14.45 3.03
CA VAL A 126 6.01 -14.30 1.91
C VAL A 126 6.95 -15.50 1.83
N ALA A 127 7.46 -16.03 2.95
CA ALA A 127 8.32 -17.19 3.01
C ALA A 127 7.63 -18.50 2.58
N ASN A 128 6.30 -18.61 2.70
CA ASN A 128 5.55 -19.74 2.17
C ASN A 128 5.51 -19.78 0.63
N VAL A 129 5.85 -18.67 -0.02
CA VAL A 129 5.70 -18.50 -1.48
C VAL A 129 7.03 -18.23 -2.16
N LEU A 130 7.93 -17.49 -1.50
CA LEU A 130 9.24 -17.10 -2.03
C LEU A 130 10.38 -17.73 -1.21
N PRO A 131 11.56 -17.91 -1.77
CA PRO A 131 12.72 -18.50 -1.07
C PRO A 131 13.33 -17.51 -0.05
N VAL A 132 12.58 -17.18 0.99
CA VAL A 132 13.00 -16.28 2.08
C VAL A 132 13.42 -17.12 3.28
N SER A 133 14.71 -17.07 3.66
CA SER A 133 15.26 -17.72 4.85
C SER A 133 15.38 -16.79 6.05
N SER A 134 15.45 -15.48 5.81
CA SER A 134 15.56 -14.42 6.81
C SER A 134 15.11 -13.10 6.22
N TRP A 135 14.81 -12.12 7.08
CA TRP A 135 14.48 -10.76 6.66
C TRP A 135 15.22 -9.73 7.51
N GLN A 136 15.28 -8.52 7.00
CA GLN A 136 15.88 -7.37 7.68
C GLN A 136 14.81 -6.33 7.97
N VAL A 137 15.00 -5.57 9.05
CA VAL A 137 14.13 -4.44 9.42
C VAL A 137 15.00 -3.20 9.54
N TRP A 138 14.69 -2.17 8.78
CA TRP A 138 15.39 -0.88 8.78
C TRP A 138 14.41 0.24 9.04
N SER A 139 14.76 1.21 9.88
CA SER A 139 13.98 2.45 9.90
C SER A 139 14.23 3.24 8.61
N TYR A 140 13.24 3.99 8.16
CA TYR A 140 13.34 4.85 6.98
C TYR A 140 14.58 5.77 7.06
N ALA A 141 14.78 6.40 8.22
CA ALA A 141 15.93 7.27 8.45
C ALA A 141 17.26 6.52 8.39
N ALA A 142 17.37 5.35 9.03
CA ALA A 142 18.60 4.55 9.01
C ALA A 142 18.95 4.06 7.60
N LEU A 143 17.93 3.68 6.81
CA LEU A 143 18.10 3.23 5.44
C LEU A 143 18.64 4.36 4.53
N PHE A 144 18.06 5.56 4.64
CA PHE A 144 18.56 6.74 3.91
C PHE A 144 19.96 7.18 4.34
N ALA A 145 20.26 7.10 5.63
CA ALA A 145 21.60 7.40 6.14
C ALA A 145 22.64 6.41 5.60
N GLU A 146 22.35 5.11 5.62
CA GLU A 146 23.24 4.05 5.13
C GLU A 146 23.50 4.14 3.62
N ILE A 147 22.42 4.30 2.82
CA ILE A 147 22.51 4.23 1.37
C ILE A 147 22.92 5.56 0.73
N LEU A 148 22.42 6.68 1.25
CA LEU A 148 22.54 8.00 0.62
C LEU A 148 23.36 8.99 1.46
N ASN A 149 23.80 8.60 2.67
CA ASN A 149 24.41 9.50 3.65
C ASN A 149 23.55 10.75 3.89
N LEU A 150 22.25 10.56 4.09
CA LEU A 150 21.23 11.60 4.18
C LEU A 150 20.43 11.47 5.47
N ASP A 151 20.37 12.53 6.29
CA ASP A 151 19.45 12.62 7.41
C ASP A 151 18.09 13.16 6.93
N VAL A 152 17.09 12.28 6.89
CA VAL A 152 15.76 12.60 6.39
C VAL A 152 14.96 13.53 7.30
N PHE A 153 15.29 13.69 8.58
CA PHE A 153 14.59 14.58 9.48
C PHE A 153 15.03 16.04 9.31
N THR A 154 16.32 16.28 9.02
CA THR A 154 16.90 17.60 8.97
C THR A 154 17.21 18.10 7.56
N ALA A 155 17.20 17.23 6.54
CA ALA A 155 17.52 17.61 5.17
C ALA A 155 16.55 18.66 4.63
N SER A 156 17.09 19.80 4.17
CA SER A 156 16.32 20.83 3.49
C SER A 156 15.92 20.40 2.06
N THR A 157 14.92 21.08 1.49
CA THR A 157 14.50 20.84 0.09
C THR A 157 15.66 21.02 -0.88
N GLU A 158 16.55 21.99 -0.66
CA GLU A 158 17.74 22.22 -1.49
C GLU A 158 18.75 21.08 -1.37
N THR A 159 18.92 20.50 -0.16
CA THR A 159 19.76 19.34 0.06
C THR A 159 19.24 18.12 -0.68
N LEU A 160 17.92 17.90 -0.62
CA LEU A 160 17.24 16.80 -1.31
C LEU A 160 17.31 16.97 -2.83
N SER A 161 17.05 18.16 -3.36
CA SER A 161 17.17 18.46 -4.80
C SER A 161 18.57 18.14 -5.33
N ARG A 162 19.60 18.62 -4.63
CA ARG A 162 20.99 18.32 -5.00
C ARG A 162 21.28 16.82 -4.94
N LYS A 163 20.74 16.10 -3.93
CA LYS A 163 20.92 14.66 -3.82
C LYS A 163 20.27 13.90 -4.99
N VAL A 164 19.10 14.32 -5.43
CA VAL A 164 18.42 13.77 -6.62
C VAL A 164 19.27 13.97 -7.88
N GLU A 165 19.90 15.16 -8.04
CA GLU A 165 20.84 15.42 -9.13
C GLU A 165 22.10 14.55 -9.06
N GLU A 166 22.71 14.40 -7.86
CA GLU A 166 23.87 13.52 -7.60
C GLU A 166 23.55 12.05 -7.95
N GLU A 167 22.34 11.60 -7.70
CA GLU A 167 21.86 10.24 -8.06
C GLU A 167 21.50 10.11 -9.56
N GLY A 168 21.64 11.16 -10.37
CA GLY A 168 21.36 11.14 -11.80
C GLY A 168 19.90 11.10 -12.18
N ILE A 169 19.01 11.47 -11.26
CA ILE A 169 17.57 11.48 -11.50
C ILE A 169 17.18 12.81 -12.15
N SER A 170 16.61 12.75 -13.34
CA SER A 170 16.13 13.94 -14.07
C SER A 170 14.70 14.29 -13.64
N ILE A 171 14.46 15.56 -13.34
CA ILE A 171 13.15 16.09 -12.94
C ILE A 171 12.81 17.35 -13.73
N ASP A 172 11.52 17.57 -13.96
CA ASP A 172 11.01 18.80 -14.58
C ASP A 172 10.47 19.75 -13.49
N GLY A 173 11.28 20.76 -13.14
CA GLY A 173 10.92 21.79 -12.18
C GLY A 173 11.08 21.41 -10.70
N PRO A 174 10.78 22.35 -9.78
CA PRO A 174 10.94 22.11 -8.35
C PRO A 174 9.82 21.22 -7.81
N LEU A 175 10.17 20.34 -6.88
CA LEU A 175 9.28 19.40 -6.22
C LEU A 175 9.12 19.74 -4.73
N SER A 176 8.11 19.18 -4.09
CA SER A 176 8.00 19.23 -2.64
C SER A 176 9.08 18.38 -1.96
N ARG A 177 9.33 18.64 -0.68
CA ARG A 177 10.29 17.86 0.12
C ARG A 177 9.96 16.35 0.10
N LEU A 178 8.68 16.00 0.20
CA LEU A 178 8.25 14.61 0.16
C LEU A 178 8.43 13.98 -1.21
N ASP A 179 8.11 14.68 -2.29
CA ASP A 179 8.29 14.16 -3.65
C ASP A 179 9.78 13.86 -3.94
N TYR A 180 10.72 14.67 -3.43
CA TYR A 180 12.15 14.37 -3.52
C TYR A 180 12.53 13.10 -2.76
N LEU A 181 12.00 12.90 -1.55
CA LEU A 181 12.24 11.69 -0.75
C LEU A 181 11.67 10.45 -1.43
N ASP A 182 10.48 10.54 -2.00
CA ASP A 182 9.83 9.44 -2.73
C ASP A 182 10.62 9.09 -4.01
N LEU A 183 11.14 10.09 -4.73
CA LEU A 183 12.04 9.85 -5.87
C LEU A 183 13.32 9.13 -5.45
N LEU A 184 13.97 9.58 -4.37
CA LEU A 184 15.18 8.95 -3.84
C LEU A 184 14.90 7.52 -3.36
N MET A 185 13.76 7.29 -2.71
CA MET A 185 13.34 5.95 -2.31
C MET A 185 13.23 5.04 -3.54
N THR A 186 12.42 5.44 -4.52
CA THR A 186 12.10 4.61 -5.68
C THR A 186 13.29 4.40 -6.63
N HIS A 187 14.09 5.45 -6.88
CA HIS A 187 15.14 5.38 -7.89
C HIS A 187 16.53 5.06 -7.34
N SER A 188 16.76 5.27 -6.04
CA SER A 188 18.09 5.07 -5.46
C SER A 188 18.10 4.01 -4.36
N VAL A 189 17.13 3.99 -3.45
CA VAL A 189 17.11 3.07 -2.31
C VAL A 189 16.59 1.69 -2.71
N GLU A 190 15.39 1.60 -3.30
CA GLU A 190 14.79 0.32 -3.72
C GLU A 190 15.71 -0.53 -4.62
N PRO A 191 16.38 0.02 -5.64
CA PRO A 191 17.31 -0.76 -6.45
C PRO A 191 18.52 -1.30 -5.66
N ARG A 192 18.99 -0.55 -4.66
CA ARG A 192 20.15 -0.96 -3.86
C ARG A 192 19.82 -2.04 -2.85
N ILE A 193 18.61 -2.06 -2.29
CA ILE A 193 18.15 -3.10 -1.38
C ILE A 193 17.63 -4.36 -2.12
N ALA A 194 17.50 -4.34 -3.44
CA ALA A 194 16.95 -5.45 -4.22
C ALA A 194 17.66 -6.79 -3.98
N SER A 195 18.96 -6.76 -3.71
CA SER A 195 19.78 -7.95 -3.41
C SER A 195 19.77 -8.37 -1.94
N TRP A 196 19.12 -7.60 -1.04
CA TRP A 196 19.14 -7.86 0.41
C TRP A 196 18.13 -8.91 0.87
N GLY A 197 17.33 -9.46 -0.07
CA GLY A 197 16.24 -10.38 0.23
C GLY A 197 14.97 -9.66 0.65
N LEU A 198 14.29 -10.16 1.69
CA LEU A 198 13.10 -9.51 2.23
C LEU A 198 13.51 -8.41 3.22
N VAL A 199 13.13 -7.18 2.92
CA VAL A 199 13.45 -5.99 3.72
C VAL A 199 12.15 -5.30 4.14
N PHE A 200 12.03 -5.02 5.43
CA PHE A 200 10.98 -4.17 5.96
C PHE A 200 11.54 -2.79 6.27
N VAL A 201 10.93 -1.75 5.74
CA VAL A 201 11.21 -0.35 6.08
C VAL A 201 10.13 0.11 7.03
N ILE A 202 10.52 0.63 8.20
CA ILE A 202 9.61 1.05 9.27
C ILE A 202 9.86 2.50 9.66
N ASP A 203 9.00 3.03 10.53
CA ASP A 203 9.20 4.35 11.15
C ASP A 203 9.36 5.47 10.11
N PHE A 204 8.36 5.59 9.22
CA PHE A 204 8.30 6.63 8.20
C PHE A 204 8.14 8.04 8.81
N LEU A 205 8.34 9.08 8.02
CA LEU A 205 8.15 10.45 8.49
C LEU A 205 6.68 10.72 8.83
N PRO A 206 6.40 11.65 9.76
CA PRO A 206 5.00 12.00 10.12
C PRO A 206 4.15 12.43 8.92
N GLU A 207 4.75 13.10 7.95
CA GLU A 207 4.09 13.56 6.73
C GLU A 207 3.71 12.41 5.78
N GLN A 208 4.31 11.22 5.97
CA GLN A 208 4.04 9.99 5.23
C GLN A 208 3.15 9.02 6.01
N ALA A 209 2.51 9.48 7.10
CA ALA A 209 1.73 8.63 7.98
C ALA A 209 0.52 7.96 7.31
N ALA A 210 -0.04 8.56 6.28
CA ALA A 210 -1.30 8.09 5.70
C ALA A 210 -2.35 7.84 6.82
N LEU A 211 -2.76 6.59 7.06
CA LEU A 211 -3.70 6.23 8.12
C LEU A 211 -3.02 5.57 9.34
N ALA A 212 -1.68 5.58 9.41
CA ALA A 212 -0.93 5.07 10.56
C ALA A 212 -0.98 6.07 11.73
N ARG A 213 -0.92 5.56 12.96
CA ARG A 213 -0.73 6.43 14.12
C ARG A 213 0.69 6.97 14.19
N LEU A 214 0.84 8.13 14.81
CA LEU A 214 2.14 8.70 15.11
C LEU A 214 2.63 8.21 16.48
N ILE A 215 3.91 7.86 16.54
CA ILE A 215 4.55 7.35 17.77
C ILE A 215 5.90 8.06 18.01
N PRO A 216 6.30 8.23 19.28
CA PRO A 216 7.62 8.73 19.59
C PRO A 216 8.70 7.68 19.30
N ARG A 217 9.83 8.13 18.76
CA ARG A 217 11.06 7.36 18.55
C ARG A 217 12.27 8.22 18.88
N GLN A 218 12.89 7.93 20.00
CA GLN A 218 14.02 8.76 20.50
C GLN A 218 13.60 10.25 20.58
N GLU A 219 14.26 11.12 19.84
CA GLU A 219 13.96 12.56 19.79
C GLU A 219 12.95 12.95 18.72
N ASN A 220 12.51 12.00 17.87
CA ASN A 220 11.63 12.24 16.74
C ASN A 220 10.22 11.62 16.95
N THR A 221 9.26 12.15 16.24
CA THR A 221 7.96 11.49 16.01
C THR A 221 7.99 10.81 14.64
N VAL A 222 7.48 9.58 14.55
CA VAL A 222 7.41 8.81 13.31
C VAL A 222 6.03 8.22 13.11
N ALA A 223 5.73 7.86 11.88
CA ALA A 223 4.54 7.07 11.56
C ALA A 223 4.81 5.58 11.86
N ALA A 224 3.93 4.95 12.59
CA ALA A 224 3.94 3.51 12.82
C ALA A 224 3.48 2.75 11.56
N ARG A 225 4.21 2.97 10.47
CA ARG A 225 4.02 2.44 9.13
C ARG A 225 5.19 1.54 8.78
N PHE A 226 4.91 0.50 8.03
CA PHE A 226 5.95 -0.31 7.42
C PHE A 226 5.63 -0.62 5.97
N GLU A 227 6.68 -0.83 5.18
CA GLU A 227 6.59 -1.38 3.84
C GLU A 227 7.53 -2.58 3.72
N ALA A 228 7.10 -3.58 2.96
CA ALA A 228 7.89 -4.78 2.68
C ALA A 228 8.39 -4.78 1.24
N TYR A 229 9.69 -5.00 1.05
CA TYR A 229 10.36 -5.03 -0.24
C TYR A 229 11.04 -6.38 -0.48
N TYR A 230 10.90 -6.91 -1.69
CA TYR A 230 11.65 -8.07 -2.15
C TYR A 230 12.05 -7.90 -3.62
N GLY A 231 13.33 -8.10 -3.94
CA GLY A 231 13.82 -7.93 -5.30
C GLY A 231 13.67 -6.51 -5.86
N GLY A 232 13.67 -5.47 -4.98
CA GLY A 232 13.44 -4.08 -5.37
C GLY A 232 11.99 -3.78 -5.76
N LEU A 233 11.05 -4.60 -5.30
CA LEU A 233 9.62 -4.41 -5.51
C LEU A 233 8.92 -4.30 -4.17
N GLU A 234 8.19 -3.22 -3.94
CA GLU A 234 7.30 -3.07 -2.80
C GLU A 234 6.18 -4.12 -2.90
N LEU A 235 6.09 -5.00 -1.91
CA LEU A 235 5.10 -6.06 -1.81
C LEU A 235 3.91 -5.68 -0.93
N ALA A 236 4.19 -5.01 0.18
CA ALA A 236 3.17 -4.73 1.18
C ALA A 236 3.40 -3.38 1.85
N ASN A 237 2.30 -2.76 2.30
CA ASN A 237 2.28 -1.52 3.06
C ASN A 237 1.31 -1.70 4.24
N GLY A 238 1.77 -1.48 5.46
CA GLY A 238 0.98 -1.73 6.66
C GLY A 238 1.17 -0.67 7.73
N TYR A 239 0.19 -0.63 8.64
CA TYR A 239 0.09 0.39 9.68
C TYR A 239 -0.21 -0.21 11.04
N TRP A 240 0.27 0.43 12.08
CA TRP A 240 -0.46 0.44 13.33
C TRP A 240 -1.51 1.54 13.21
N GLU A 241 -2.77 1.15 13.25
CA GLU A 241 -3.87 1.97 12.78
C GLU A 241 -4.12 3.19 13.67
N GLU A 242 -4.39 4.34 13.05
CA GLU A 242 -4.92 5.50 13.77
C GLU A 242 -6.37 5.25 14.15
N ALA A 243 -6.69 5.38 15.44
CA ALA A 243 -8.02 5.13 15.99
C ALA A 243 -8.82 6.42 16.24
N GLN A 244 -8.19 7.58 16.19
CA GLN A 244 -8.81 8.86 16.51
C GLN A 244 -9.45 9.47 15.27
N ALA A 245 -10.77 9.61 15.30
CA ALA A 245 -11.56 10.13 14.18
C ALA A 245 -11.21 11.59 13.82
N ASP A 246 -10.93 12.43 14.82
CA ASP A 246 -10.52 13.81 14.64
C ASP A 246 -9.17 13.94 13.95
N VAL A 247 -8.21 13.07 14.29
CA VAL A 247 -6.90 13.01 13.61
C VAL A 247 -7.07 12.63 12.15
N LEU A 248 -7.84 11.59 11.84
CA LEU A 248 -8.09 11.20 10.44
C LEU A 248 -8.90 12.24 9.68
N SER A 249 -9.89 12.87 10.33
CA SER A 249 -10.65 13.97 9.72
C SER A 249 -9.76 15.15 9.32
N ALA A 250 -8.79 15.52 10.17
CA ALA A 250 -7.82 16.56 9.86
C ALA A 250 -6.92 16.14 8.67
N ARG A 251 -6.44 14.90 8.62
CA ARG A 251 -5.64 14.40 7.48
C ARG A 251 -6.43 14.40 6.17
N PHE A 252 -7.69 13.98 6.18
CA PHE A 252 -8.56 14.05 4.99
C PHE A 252 -8.79 15.48 4.51
N ALA A 253 -8.86 16.45 5.44
CA ALA A 253 -8.92 17.87 5.08
C ALA A 253 -7.63 18.35 4.42
N ASP A 254 -6.46 17.98 4.98
CA ASP A 254 -5.14 18.30 4.42
C ASP A 254 -4.93 17.67 3.03
N ASP A 255 -5.36 16.43 2.83
CA ASP A 255 -5.33 15.78 1.53
C ASP A 255 -6.13 16.58 0.49
N ASN A 256 -7.32 17.04 0.86
CA ASN A 256 -8.15 17.84 -0.01
C ASN A 256 -7.54 19.23 -0.32
N VAL A 257 -6.79 19.83 0.60
CA VAL A 257 -5.97 21.01 0.33
C VAL A 257 -4.90 20.70 -0.72
N LYS A 258 -4.16 19.58 -0.55
CA LYS A 258 -3.14 19.15 -1.51
C LYS A 258 -3.75 18.84 -2.88
N ARG A 259 -4.92 18.17 -2.92
CA ARG A 259 -5.69 17.94 -4.16
C ARG A 259 -6.02 19.25 -4.87
N GLY A 260 -6.53 20.24 -4.14
CA GLY A 260 -6.83 21.56 -4.69
C GLY A 260 -5.59 22.27 -5.27
N LEU A 261 -4.45 22.21 -4.59
CA LEU A 261 -3.17 22.76 -5.08
C LEU A 261 -2.68 22.07 -6.36
N ARG A 262 -2.99 20.78 -6.55
CA ARG A 262 -2.67 20.00 -7.76
C ARG A 262 -3.74 20.11 -8.85
N GLY A 263 -4.79 20.93 -8.66
CA GLY A 263 -5.91 21.04 -9.62
C GLY A 263 -6.79 19.79 -9.71
N GLN A 264 -6.72 18.93 -8.71
CA GLN A 264 -7.54 17.71 -8.62
C GLN A 264 -8.88 18.04 -7.94
N GLU A 265 -9.90 17.24 -8.24
CA GLU A 265 -11.20 17.35 -7.58
C GLU A 265 -11.11 16.98 -6.10
N VAL A 266 -11.78 17.74 -5.25
CA VAL A 266 -11.95 17.45 -3.82
C VAL A 266 -12.84 16.21 -3.64
N ILE A 267 -12.42 15.29 -2.79
CA ILE A 267 -13.15 14.07 -2.47
C ILE A 267 -13.76 14.18 -1.08
N SER A 268 -15.07 13.98 -0.96
CA SER A 268 -15.73 14.00 0.34
C SER A 268 -15.18 12.89 1.25
N ALA A 269 -14.79 13.25 2.46
CA ALA A 269 -14.35 12.29 3.48
C ALA A 269 -15.44 11.27 3.78
N ASP A 270 -15.04 10.01 4.02
CA ASP A 270 -15.97 8.95 4.43
C ASP A 270 -16.44 9.17 5.87
N THR A 271 -17.60 9.83 6.01
CA THR A 271 -18.22 10.10 7.31
C THR A 271 -18.63 8.83 8.04
N ARG A 272 -18.90 7.72 7.34
CA ARG A 272 -19.24 6.44 7.96
C ARG A 272 -18.02 5.79 8.61
N LEU A 273 -16.83 5.96 8.01
CA LEU A 273 -15.58 5.54 8.65
C LEU A 273 -15.35 6.38 9.91
N LEU A 274 -15.45 7.70 9.84
CA LEU A 274 -15.24 8.58 10.99
C LEU A 274 -16.20 8.24 12.14
N HIS A 275 -17.48 8.04 11.87
CA HIS A 275 -18.45 7.61 12.89
C HIS A 275 -18.13 6.19 13.45
N ALA A 276 -17.60 5.29 12.64
CA ALA A 276 -17.19 3.98 13.13
C ALA A 276 -16.00 4.08 14.11
N LEU A 277 -15.05 4.96 13.84
CA LEU A 277 -13.93 5.23 14.77
C LEU A 277 -14.44 5.82 16.08
N GLU A 278 -15.35 6.78 16.03
CA GLU A 278 -15.99 7.39 17.20
C GLU A 278 -16.79 6.38 18.05
N ALA A 279 -17.44 5.42 17.40
CA ALA A 279 -18.22 4.39 18.06
C ALA A 279 -17.37 3.38 18.85
N GLY A 280 -16.08 3.31 18.57
CA GLY A 280 -15.13 2.41 19.25
C GLY A 280 -14.35 1.55 18.26
N PHE A 281 -13.18 2.04 17.85
CA PHE A 281 -12.28 1.30 16.98
C PHE A 281 -11.25 0.52 17.82
N PRO A 282 -11.05 -0.79 17.57
CA PRO A 282 -10.12 -1.58 18.35
C PRO A 282 -8.68 -1.13 18.11
N ASN A 283 -7.80 -1.39 19.09
CA ASN A 283 -6.38 -1.34 18.83
C ASN A 283 -6.02 -2.44 17.83
N CYS A 284 -5.50 -2.09 16.64
CA CYS A 284 -5.20 -3.07 15.61
C CYS A 284 -4.08 -2.59 14.69
N SER A 285 -3.52 -3.54 13.96
CA SER A 285 -2.63 -3.27 12.83
C SER A 285 -3.21 -3.90 11.57
N GLY A 286 -3.03 -3.22 10.44
CA GLY A 286 -3.48 -3.67 9.13
C GLY A 286 -2.37 -3.60 8.09
N VAL A 287 -2.48 -4.42 7.05
CA VAL A 287 -1.54 -4.42 5.93
C VAL A 287 -2.24 -4.81 4.64
N ALA A 288 -1.87 -4.12 3.56
CA ALA A 288 -2.24 -4.44 2.19
C ALA A 288 -1.03 -5.02 1.44
N LEU A 289 -1.21 -6.17 0.79
CA LEU A 289 -0.19 -6.85 0.00
C LEU A 289 -0.66 -7.01 -1.45
N GLY A 290 0.20 -6.59 -2.39
CA GLY A 290 -0.04 -6.72 -3.82
C GLY A 290 0.08 -8.18 -4.27
N PHE A 291 -1.06 -8.88 -4.40
CA PHE A 291 -1.10 -10.28 -4.84
C PHE A 291 -0.43 -10.49 -6.20
N ASP A 292 -0.70 -9.61 -7.16
CA ASP A 292 -0.14 -9.74 -8.51
C ASP A 292 1.39 -9.52 -8.49
N ARG A 293 1.90 -8.60 -7.65
CA ARG A 293 3.34 -8.40 -7.44
C ARG A 293 4.02 -9.63 -6.81
N LEU A 294 3.38 -10.25 -5.83
CA LEU A 294 3.86 -11.50 -5.24
C LEU A 294 3.92 -12.62 -6.30
N LEU A 295 2.91 -12.70 -7.18
CA LEU A 295 2.88 -13.68 -8.27
C LEU A 295 3.95 -13.41 -9.34
N ILE A 296 4.26 -12.13 -9.66
CA ILE A 296 5.38 -11.75 -10.53
C ILE A 296 6.68 -12.38 -10.01
N LEU A 297 6.97 -12.20 -8.72
CA LEU A 297 8.19 -12.72 -8.08
C LEU A 297 8.19 -14.24 -8.04
N THR A 298 7.06 -14.87 -7.72
CA THR A 298 6.93 -16.34 -7.67
C THR A 298 7.20 -17.01 -9.01
N LEU A 299 6.80 -16.36 -10.10
CA LEU A 299 6.97 -16.89 -11.46
C LEU A 299 8.22 -16.37 -12.17
N GLY A 300 8.95 -15.41 -11.58
CA GLY A 300 10.09 -14.76 -12.20
C GLY A 300 9.72 -13.99 -13.45
N GLN A 301 8.51 -13.41 -13.48
CA GLN A 301 8.02 -12.59 -14.59
C GLN A 301 8.50 -11.14 -14.48
N SER A 302 8.41 -10.40 -15.57
CA SER A 302 8.88 -9.00 -15.65
C SER A 302 7.76 -7.98 -15.56
N SER A 303 6.53 -8.39 -15.81
CA SER A 303 5.37 -7.48 -15.82
C SER A 303 4.11 -8.08 -15.21
N ILE A 304 3.25 -7.19 -14.69
CA ILE A 304 1.96 -7.56 -14.10
C ILE A 304 1.01 -8.19 -15.14
N ALA A 305 1.08 -7.74 -16.39
CA ALA A 305 0.26 -8.29 -17.47
C ALA A 305 0.52 -9.80 -17.70
N GLU A 306 1.77 -10.26 -17.51
CA GLU A 306 2.15 -11.66 -17.69
C GLU A 306 1.58 -12.59 -16.61
N VAL A 307 1.16 -12.06 -15.47
CA VAL A 307 0.57 -12.83 -14.36
C VAL A 307 -0.95 -12.68 -14.23
N MET A 308 -1.56 -11.90 -15.12
CA MET A 308 -3.01 -11.69 -15.19
C MET A 308 -3.64 -12.54 -16.29
N PRO A 309 -4.92 -12.96 -16.12
CA PRO A 309 -5.67 -13.56 -17.24
C PRO A 309 -5.74 -12.64 -18.44
N PHE A 310 -6.07 -11.38 -18.21
CA PHE A 310 -6.14 -10.31 -19.19
C PHE A 310 -5.48 -9.06 -18.60
N GLY A 311 -4.43 -8.55 -19.24
CA GLY A 311 -3.89 -7.23 -18.95
C GLY A 311 -4.84 -6.13 -19.43
N TRP A 312 -4.62 -4.90 -18.99
CA TRP A 312 -5.50 -3.76 -19.27
C TRP A 312 -5.77 -3.52 -20.76
N ASP A 313 -4.80 -3.78 -21.60
CA ASP A 313 -4.89 -3.64 -23.06
C ASP A 313 -5.74 -4.72 -23.75
N ARG A 314 -6.13 -5.76 -23.02
CA ARG A 314 -6.93 -6.92 -23.50
C ARG A 314 -8.20 -7.20 -22.72
N ALA A 315 -8.45 -6.43 -21.68
CA ALA A 315 -9.63 -6.57 -20.85
C ALA A 315 -10.90 -5.98 -21.49
#